data_7126120af9e62f47859477f16ecca03c
#
_entry.id   7126120af9e62f47859477f16ecca03c
#
_cell.length_a   1.000
_cell.length_b   1.000
_cell.length_c   1.000
_cell.angle_alpha   90.00
_cell.angle_beta   90.00
_cell.angle_gamma   90.00
#
_symmetry.space_group_name_H-M   'P 1'
#
loop_
_entity.id
_entity.type
_entity.pdbx_description
1 polymer ?
#
loop_
_entity_poly.entity_id
_entity_poly.type
_entity_poly.pdbx_seq_one_letter_code
_entity_poly.pdbx_strand_id
1 'polypeptide(L)'
;YTEVSPYEIALSLLSNSFLSHYSALYIHDLTINNPKEIYINREQSKKPLNKENAKLTQSNVDYAFSKELRRPTDIYNFKYQETQYTVHVWNAKNTNKTSIKKKKPIGFSKTIQVTNIERTLLDVTVRPKYSGGALEVLESYRQAKATVDIPKLAEYQKKFDYIYPYEKSVLFYLKNT
;
A
#
# COMPACT_ATOMS: atom_id res chain seq x y z
N TYR A 1 -25.90 10.81 -13.98
CA TYR A 1 -24.48 11.17 -14.08
C TYR A 1 -23.76 10.50 -12.92
N THR A 2 -22.80 9.62 -13.21
CA THR A 2 -21.93 9.05 -12.18
C THR A 2 -20.82 10.06 -11.91
N GLU A 3 -20.74 10.57 -10.70
CA GLU A 3 -19.66 11.51 -10.32
C GLU A 3 -18.30 10.80 -10.35
N VAL A 4 -17.27 11.53 -10.73
CA VAL A 4 -15.89 11.03 -10.74
C VAL A 4 -15.39 11.04 -9.29
N SER A 5 -14.89 9.91 -8.80
CA SER A 5 -14.31 9.82 -7.46
C SER A 5 -12.97 10.58 -7.36
N PRO A 6 -12.60 11.18 -6.20
CA PRO A 6 -11.28 11.78 -6.00
C PRO A 6 -10.13 10.78 -6.22
N TYR A 7 -10.34 9.50 -6.00
CA TYR A 7 -9.37 8.45 -6.30
C TYR A 7 -9.15 8.25 -7.82
N GLU A 8 -10.20 8.43 -8.62
CA GLU A 8 -10.09 8.39 -10.09
C GLU A 8 -9.35 9.61 -10.62
N ILE A 9 -9.54 10.79 -10.00
CA ILE A 9 -8.77 12.01 -10.30
C ILE A 9 -7.29 11.75 -9.99
N ALA A 10 -6.98 11.23 -8.80
CA ALA A 10 -5.61 10.91 -8.42
C ALA A 10 -4.92 9.94 -9.39
N LEU A 11 -5.62 8.87 -9.81
CA LEU A 11 -5.10 7.91 -10.78
C LEU A 11 -4.87 8.49 -12.18
N SER A 12 -5.56 9.60 -12.54
CA SER A 12 -5.35 10.27 -13.81
C SER A 12 -4.05 11.06 -13.90
N LEU A 13 -3.44 11.40 -12.74
CA LEU A 13 -2.18 12.13 -12.67
C LEU A 13 -0.99 11.34 -13.22
N LEU A 14 -1.06 10.01 -13.20
CA LEU A 14 0.05 9.15 -13.57
C LEU A 14 -0.43 7.91 -14.32
N SER A 15 0.05 7.73 -15.54
CA SER A 15 -0.25 6.53 -16.33
C SER A 15 0.31 5.26 -15.65
N ASN A 16 -0.41 4.14 -15.80
CA ASN A 16 -0.05 2.84 -15.21
C ASN A 16 0.09 2.85 -13.68
N SER A 17 -0.55 3.81 -13.00
CA SER A 17 -0.62 3.86 -11.54
C SER A 17 -1.74 2.98 -10.99
N PHE A 18 -1.62 2.65 -9.73
CA PHE A 18 -2.61 1.88 -8.96
C PHE A 18 -2.71 2.43 -7.54
N LEU A 19 -3.86 2.24 -6.90
CA LEU A 19 -4.05 2.58 -5.49
C LEU A 19 -3.35 1.55 -4.59
N SER A 20 -2.71 2.03 -3.53
CA SER A 20 -2.00 1.22 -2.54
C SER A 20 -2.16 1.80 -1.13
N HIS A 21 -1.61 1.14 -0.12
CA HIS A 21 -1.58 1.59 1.28
C HIS A 21 -2.97 2.03 1.78
N TYR A 22 -3.12 3.21 2.37
CA TYR A 22 -4.38 3.68 2.94
C TYR A 22 -5.51 3.76 1.91
N SER A 23 -5.20 4.17 0.67
CA SER A 23 -6.21 4.19 -0.39
C SER A 23 -6.72 2.81 -0.74
N ALA A 24 -5.85 1.80 -0.74
CA ALA A 24 -6.28 0.42 -0.99
C ALA A 24 -7.07 -0.15 0.19
N LEU A 25 -6.73 0.20 1.44
CA LEU A 25 -7.55 -0.15 2.60
C LEU A 25 -8.98 0.37 2.45
N TYR A 26 -9.13 1.64 2.08
CA TYR A 26 -10.45 2.24 1.84
C TYR A 26 -11.22 1.53 0.72
N ILE A 27 -10.57 1.23 -0.40
CA ILE A 27 -11.19 0.56 -1.55
C ILE A 27 -11.63 -0.89 -1.24
N HIS A 28 -11.01 -1.51 -0.25
CA HIS A 28 -11.32 -2.88 0.19
C HIS A 28 -12.21 -2.94 1.44
N ASP A 29 -12.71 -1.79 1.91
CA ASP A 29 -13.50 -1.69 3.14
C ASP A 29 -12.76 -2.24 4.38
N LEU A 30 -11.43 -2.06 4.41
CA LEU A 30 -10.55 -2.47 5.50
C LEU A 30 -10.23 -1.34 6.49
N THR A 31 -10.92 -0.22 6.37
CA THR A 31 -10.88 0.92 7.28
C THR A 31 -12.24 1.59 7.34
N ILE A 32 -12.62 2.07 8.50
CA ILE A 32 -13.82 2.91 8.69
C ILE A 32 -13.56 4.39 8.35
N ASN A 33 -12.30 4.76 8.18
CA ASN A 33 -11.90 6.12 7.90
C ASN A 33 -12.07 6.46 6.40
N ASN A 34 -12.35 7.73 6.12
CA ASN A 34 -12.34 8.26 4.75
C ASN A 34 -11.11 9.18 4.58
N PRO A 35 -9.93 8.62 4.23
CA PRO A 35 -8.71 9.38 4.17
C PRO A 35 -8.74 10.42 3.06
N LYS A 36 -8.23 11.62 3.35
CA LYS A 36 -8.03 12.70 2.38
C LYS A 36 -6.63 12.64 1.75
N GLU A 37 -5.80 11.76 2.25
CA GLU A 37 -4.49 11.41 1.73
C GLU A 37 -4.65 10.22 0.79
N ILE A 38 -4.36 10.42 -0.49
CA ILE A 38 -4.49 9.38 -1.53
C ILE A 38 -3.10 8.90 -1.92
N TYR A 39 -2.91 7.59 -1.87
CA TYR A 39 -1.65 6.93 -2.19
C TYR A 39 -1.74 6.21 -3.52
N ILE A 40 -1.07 6.74 -4.53
CA ILE A 40 -0.90 6.09 -5.83
C ILE A 40 0.53 5.61 -5.99
N ASN A 41 0.67 4.51 -6.68
CA ASN A 41 1.94 3.84 -6.87
C ASN A 41 2.14 3.43 -8.33
N ARG A 42 3.40 3.43 -8.78
CA ARG A 42 3.81 2.89 -10.07
C ARG A 42 5.01 2.00 -9.87
N GLU A 43 5.00 0.81 -10.46
CA GLU A 43 6.19 -0.04 -10.41
C GLU A 43 7.32 0.52 -11.27
N GLN A 44 8.52 0.52 -10.71
CA GLN A 44 9.75 0.87 -11.42
C GLN A 44 10.08 -0.23 -12.44
N SER A 45 10.91 0.11 -13.43
CA SER A 45 11.55 -0.88 -14.29
C SER A 45 12.36 -1.88 -13.45
N LYS A 46 12.47 -3.11 -13.94
CA LYS A 46 13.27 -4.14 -13.28
C LYS A 46 14.74 -3.68 -13.20
N LYS A 47 15.23 -3.53 -11.99
CA LYS A 47 16.65 -3.20 -11.75
C LYS A 47 17.49 -4.47 -11.70
N PRO A 48 18.74 -4.44 -12.15
CA PRO A 48 19.67 -5.54 -11.93
C PRO A 48 19.78 -5.80 -10.43
N LEU A 49 19.83 -7.07 -10.03
CA LEU A 49 20.04 -7.45 -8.64
C LEU A 49 21.47 -7.09 -8.24
N ASN A 50 21.66 -6.03 -7.52
CA ASN A 50 22.89 -5.81 -6.76
C ASN A 50 22.87 -6.77 -5.58
N LYS A 51 23.52 -7.92 -5.73
CA LYS A 51 23.69 -8.94 -4.69
C LYS A 51 24.85 -8.61 -3.74
N GLU A 52 25.24 -7.39 -3.60
CA GLU A 52 26.17 -7.02 -2.54
C GLU A 52 25.47 -7.15 -1.19
N ASN A 53 25.81 -8.22 -0.56
CA ASN A 53 25.40 -8.75 0.73
C ASN A 53 25.37 -7.69 1.84
N ALA A 54 24.30 -6.94 1.95
CA ALA A 54 23.98 -6.27 3.20
C ALA A 54 23.58 -7.36 4.19
N LYS A 55 24.53 -7.90 4.95
CA LYS A 55 24.24 -8.76 6.10
C LYS A 55 23.27 -8.00 6.99
N LEU A 56 22.12 -8.60 7.27
CA LEU A 56 21.15 -8.03 8.20
C LEU A 56 21.73 -8.14 9.61
N THR A 57 22.39 -7.08 10.06
CA THR A 57 22.88 -6.95 11.44
C THR A 57 21.96 -6.00 12.20
N GLN A 58 21.89 -6.12 13.53
CA GLN A 58 21.05 -5.24 14.36
C GLN A 58 21.44 -3.77 14.13
N SER A 59 22.74 -3.44 14.07
CA SER A 59 23.19 -2.07 13.83
C SER A 59 22.74 -1.51 12.47
N ASN A 60 22.70 -2.33 11.42
CA ASN A 60 22.21 -1.92 10.10
C ASN A 60 20.69 -1.69 10.11
N VAL A 61 19.96 -2.50 10.87
CA VAL A 61 18.52 -2.31 11.09
C VAL A 61 18.28 -1.00 11.82
N ASP A 62 18.94 -0.79 12.96
CA ASP A 62 18.78 0.42 13.78
C ASP A 62 19.13 1.67 12.97
N TYR A 63 20.21 1.63 12.20
CA TYR A 63 20.59 2.73 11.31
C TYR A 63 19.54 2.99 10.22
N ALA A 64 18.98 1.95 9.60
CA ALA A 64 17.97 2.11 8.57
C ALA A 64 16.67 2.70 9.14
N PHE A 65 16.27 2.30 10.35
CA PHE A 65 15.06 2.78 11.01
C PHE A 65 15.24 4.13 11.74
N SER A 66 16.46 4.57 12.00
CA SER A 66 16.74 5.91 12.53
C SER A 66 16.64 7.01 11.48
N LYS A 67 16.69 6.64 10.18
CA LYS A 67 16.56 7.61 9.09
C LYS A 67 15.15 8.15 8.96
N GLU A 68 15.06 9.39 8.45
CA GLU A 68 13.79 9.93 8.01
C GLU A 68 13.10 8.98 7.01
N LEU A 69 11.78 8.94 7.09
CA LEU A 69 10.99 8.16 6.15
C LEU A 69 11.24 8.66 4.71
N ARG A 70 11.29 7.70 3.80
CA ARG A 70 11.35 8.03 2.38
C ARG A 70 10.19 8.96 2.03
N ARG A 71 10.52 10.04 1.33
CA ARG A 71 9.51 10.98 0.79
C ARG A 71 8.91 10.42 -0.50
N PRO A 72 7.65 10.75 -0.81
CA PRO A 72 7.06 10.42 -2.10
C PRO A 72 7.85 11.08 -3.24
N THR A 73 7.72 10.54 -4.44
CA THR A 73 8.36 11.12 -5.64
C THR A 73 7.78 12.48 -5.94
N ASP A 74 6.44 12.59 -5.84
CA ASP A 74 5.70 13.82 -6.05
C ASP A 74 4.52 13.88 -5.08
N ILE A 75 4.10 15.10 -4.74
CA ILE A 75 2.91 15.37 -3.95
C ILE A 75 2.05 16.36 -4.73
N TYR A 76 0.78 16.04 -4.92
CA TYR A 76 -0.21 16.91 -5.55
C TYR A 76 -1.34 17.20 -4.58
N ASN A 77 -1.85 18.44 -4.65
CA ASN A 77 -3.02 18.85 -3.88
C ASN A 77 -4.12 19.28 -4.85
N PHE A 78 -5.35 18.87 -4.55
CA PHE A 78 -6.52 19.36 -5.30
C PHE A 78 -7.74 19.45 -4.38
N LYS A 79 -8.66 20.31 -4.77
CA LYS A 79 -9.95 20.46 -4.09
C LYS A 79 -11.04 19.79 -4.92
N TYR A 80 -11.85 18.98 -4.26
CA TYR A 80 -12.98 18.30 -4.86
C TYR A 80 -14.18 18.35 -3.91
N GLN A 81 -15.31 18.89 -4.36
CA GLN A 81 -16.53 19.07 -3.56
C GLN A 81 -16.24 19.65 -2.15
N GLU A 82 -15.60 20.81 -2.10
CA GLU A 82 -15.19 21.52 -0.86
C GLU A 82 -14.16 20.78 0.02
N THR A 83 -13.77 19.57 -0.33
CA THR A 83 -12.75 18.78 0.39
C THR A 83 -11.39 18.90 -0.27
N GLN A 84 -10.36 19.20 0.53
CA GLN A 84 -8.96 19.18 0.09
C GLN A 84 -8.42 17.76 0.14
N TYR A 85 -7.79 17.33 -0.94
CA TYR A 85 -7.10 16.04 -1.05
C TYR A 85 -5.62 16.24 -1.34
N THR A 86 -4.80 15.37 -0.75
CA THR A 86 -3.36 15.29 -1.02
C THR A 86 -3.05 13.93 -1.66
N VAL A 87 -2.39 13.95 -2.81
CA VAL A 87 -1.99 12.73 -3.52
C VAL A 87 -0.49 12.51 -3.35
N HIS A 88 -0.13 11.38 -2.77
CA HIS A 88 1.25 10.91 -2.64
C HIS A 88 1.58 9.93 -3.76
N VAL A 89 2.55 10.29 -4.58
CA VAL A 89 3.02 9.46 -5.70
C VAL A 89 4.25 8.66 -5.28
N TRP A 90 4.18 7.36 -5.40
CA TRP A 90 5.27 6.45 -5.05
C TRP A 90 5.77 5.67 -6.26
N ASN A 91 7.07 5.33 -6.24
CA ASN A 91 7.67 4.38 -7.15
C ASN A 91 7.98 3.09 -6.39
N ALA A 92 7.17 2.06 -6.62
CA ALA A 92 7.31 0.75 -6.00
C ALA A 92 8.41 -0.10 -6.64
N LYS A 93 8.92 -1.07 -5.88
CA LYS A 93 9.74 -2.16 -6.42
C LYS A 93 8.95 -2.89 -7.51
N ASN A 94 9.62 -3.28 -8.59
CA ASN A 94 9.01 -4.11 -9.63
C ASN A 94 8.63 -5.47 -9.05
N THR A 95 7.36 -5.80 -9.11
CA THR A 95 6.80 -7.10 -8.72
C THR A 95 6.16 -7.82 -9.90
N ASN A 96 6.41 -7.32 -11.11
CA ASN A 96 5.77 -7.78 -12.34
C ASN A 96 4.24 -7.68 -12.26
N LYS A 97 3.74 -6.57 -11.69
CA LYS A 97 2.32 -6.30 -11.42
C LYS A 97 1.62 -7.39 -10.60
N THR A 98 2.40 -8.15 -9.84
CA THR A 98 1.84 -9.17 -8.94
C THR A 98 0.84 -8.53 -8.00
N SER A 99 -0.36 -9.13 -7.93
CA SER A 99 -1.45 -8.71 -7.04
C SER A 99 -2.05 -7.31 -7.27
N ILE A 100 -1.78 -6.68 -8.41
CA ILE A 100 -2.56 -5.51 -8.85
C ILE A 100 -3.79 -6.02 -9.60
N LYS A 101 -4.96 -5.63 -9.13
CA LYS A 101 -6.26 -6.07 -9.66
C LYS A 101 -7.07 -4.91 -10.19
N LYS A 102 -7.94 -5.20 -11.15
CA LYS A 102 -8.97 -4.28 -11.60
C LYS A 102 -10.20 -4.44 -10.70
N LYS A 103 -10.72 -3.33 -10.16
CA LYS A 103 -11.93 -3.28 -9.34
C LYS A 103 -12.77 -2.08 -9.77
N LYS A 104 -14.07 -2.22 -9.76
CA LYS A 104 -15.01 -1.10 -9.90
C LYS A 104 -15.78 -0.96 -8.60
N PRO A 105 -15.31 -0.10 -7.66
CA PRO A 105 -15.99 0.11 -6.40
C PRO A 105 -17.35 0.80 -6.62
N ILE A 106 -18.24 0.66 -5.66
CA ILE A 106 -19.54 1.37 -5.67
C ILE A 106 -19.28 2.88 -5.67
N GLY A 107 -20.00 3.62 -6.50
CA GLY A 107 -19.82 5.08 -6.63
C GLY A 107 -18.69 5.53 -7.57
N PHE A 108 -17.92 4.59 -8.17
CA PHE A 108 -16.89 4.92 -9.14
C PHE A 108 -17.43 4.90 -10.57
N SER A 109 -16.99 5.88 -11.38
CA SER A 109 -17.40 5.98 -12.78
C SER A 109 -16.80 4.89 -13.65
N LYS A 110 -15.56 4.47 -13.34
CA LYS A 110 -14.78 3.48 -14.11
C LYS A 110 -14.10 2.44 -13.23
N THR A 111 -13.58 1.42 -13.88
CA THR A 111 -12.71 0.41 -13.27
C THR A 111 -11.34 1.03 -12.97
N ILE A 112 -10.84 0.79 -11.77
CA ILE A 112 -9.53 1.27 -11.28
C ILE A 112 -8.57 0.10 -11.04
N GLN A 113 -7.27 0.41 -10.98
CA GLN A 113 -6.26 -0.55 -10.55
C GLN A 113 -5.95 -0.33 -9.06
N VAL A 114 -5.89 -1.42 -8.31
CA VAL A 114 -5.63 -1.41 -6.87
C VAL A 114 -4.91 -2.70 -6.46
N THR A 115 -4.06 -2.64 -5.44
CA THR A 115 -3.49 -3.86 -4.82
C THR A 115 -4.61 -4.72 -4.24
N ASN A 116 -4.52 -6.06 -4.35
CA ASN A 116 -5.49 -6.94 -3.69
C ASN A 116 -5.30 -6.93 -2.15
N ILE A 117 -6.22 -7.56 -1.41
CA ILE A 117 -6.24 -7.53 0.05
C ILE A 117 -4.90 -7.98 0.65
N GLU A 118 -4.36 -9.12 0.23
CA GLU A 118 -3.12 -9.68 0.78
C GLU A 118 -1.92 -8.77 0.52
N ARG A 119 -1.81 -8.21 -0.68
CA ARG A 119 -0.76 -7.24 -1.00
C ARG A 119 -0.94 -5.95 -0.21
N THR A 120 -2.16 -5.48 -0.07
CA THR A 120 -2.47 -4.26 0.72
C THR A 120 -2.04 -4.43 2.16
N LEU A 121 -2.39 -5.56 2.80
CA LEU A 121 -1.97 -5.86 4.17
C LEU A 121 -0.44 -5.92 4.33
N LEU A 122 0.28 -6.48 3.36
CA LEU A 122 1.75 -6.46 3.37
C LEU A 122 2.30 -5.05 3.22
N ASP A 123 1.80 -4.27 2.27
CA ASP A 123 2.27 -2.91 2.02
C ASP A 123 2.10 -2.01 3.27
N VAL A 124 0.96 -2.10 3.95
CA VAL A 124 0.70 -1.32 5.17
C VAL A 124 1.49 -1.83 6.38
N THR A 125 1.77 -3.13 6.46
CA THR A 125 2.67 -3.69 7.49
C THR A 125 4.09 -3.18 7.32
N VAL A 126 4.58 -3.09 6.08
CA VAL A 126 5.92 -2.57 5.77
C VAL A 126 6.02 -1.05 5.97
N ARG A 127 4.92 -0.33 5.77
CA ARG A 127 4.87 1.14 5.85
C ARG A 127 3.61 1.64 6.61
N PRO A 128 3.50 1.39 7.91
CA PRO A 128 2.30 1.75 8.68
C PRO A 128 1.98 3.26 8.61
N LYS A 129 3.01 4.09 8.54
CA LYS A 129 2.87 5.57 8.47
C LYS A 129 2.10 6.06 7.24
N TYR A 130 2.06 5.26 6.15
CA TYR A 130 1.28 5.59 4.96
C TYR A 130 -0.16 5.05 5.03
N SER A 131 -0.60 4.67 6.21
CA SER A 131 -1.88 4.02 6.44
C SER A 131 -2.47 4.34 7.81
N GLY A 132 -2.20 5.51 8.35
CA GLY A 132 -2.74 5.93 9.65
C GLY A 132 -2.00 5.38 10.87
N GLY A 133 -0.91 4.64 10.67
CA GLY A 133 -0.09 4.10 11.77
C GLY A 133 -0.40 2.65 12.15
N ALA A 134 0.31 2.14 13.15
CA ALA A 134 0.27 0.73 13.53
C ALA A 134 -1.11 0.25 14.05
N LEU A 135 -1.85 1.12 14.72
CA LEU A 135 -3.20 0.78 15.21
C LEU A 135 -4.20 0.65 14.06
N GLU A 136 -4.10 1.51 13.06
CA GLU A 136 -4.93 1.41 11.86
C GLU A 136 -4.61 0.14 11.06
N VAL A 137 -3.32 -0.25 11.00
CA VAL A 137 -2.92 -1.53 10.40
C VAL A 137 -3.53 -2.70 11.16
N LEU A 138 -3.49 -2.69 12.50
CA LEU A 138 -4.12 -3.74 13.31
C LEU A 138 -5.62 -3.84 13.02
N GLU A 139 -6.31 -2.71 12.96
CA GLU A 139 -7.74 -2.68 12.65
C GLU A 139 -8.02 -3.21 11.23
N SER A 140 -7.16 -2.87 10.26
CA SER A 140 -7.29 -3.38 8.90
C SER A 140 -7.16 -4.91 8.82
N TYR A 141 -6.29 -5.51 9.63
CA TYR A 141 -6.22 -6.97 9.76
C TYR A 141 -7.48 -7.57 10.39
N ARG A 142 -8.08 -6.90 11.38
CA ARG A 142 -9.37 -7.31 11.96
C ARG A 142 -10.49 -7.30 10.93
N GLN A 143 -10.60 -6.23 10.17
CA GLN A 143 -11.60 -6.12 9.09
C GLN A 143 -11.37 -7.17 7.99
N ALA A 144 -10.12 -7.51 7.69
CA ALA A 144 -9.77 -8.50 6.67
C ALA A 144 -9.96 -9.95 7.12
N LYS A 145 -10.19 -10.22 8.40
CA LYS A 145 -10.19 -11.58 9.00
C LYS A 145 -11.02 -12.61 8.22
N ALA A 146 -12.18 -12.21 7.74
CA ALA A 146 -13.09 -13.09 6.99
C ALA A 146 -12.77 -13.22 5.49
N THR A 147 -11.89 -12.36 4.96
CA THR A 147 -11.68 -12.24 3.51
C THR A 147 -10.25 -12.49 3.07
N VAL A 148 -9.29 -12.40 3.99
CA VAL A 148 -7.87 -12.60 3.69
C VAL A 148 -7.55 -14.08 3.43
N ASP A 149 -6.84 -14.31 2.33
CA ASP A 149 -6.28 -15.62 1.99
C ASP A 149 -4.87 -15.75 2.61
N ILE A 150 -4.78 -16.43 3.76
CA ILE A 150 -3.53 -16.59 4.53
C ILE A 150 -2.42 -17.31 3.72
N PRO A 151 -2.68 -18.43 3.03
CA PRO A 151 -1.72 -19.05 2.12
C PRO A 151 -1.14 -18.08 1.10
N LYS A 152 -1.99 -17.28 0.49
CA LYS A 152 -1.60 -16.29 -0.53
C LYS A 152 -0.82 -15.12 0.08
N LEU A 153 -1.18 -14.67 1.28
CA LEU A 153 -0.42 -13.68 2.02
C LEU A 153 1.01 -14.17 2.27
N ALA A 154 1.18 -15.42 2.69
CA ALA A 154 2.48 -16.06 2.91
C ALA A 154 3.27 -16.23 1.59
N GLU A 155 2.60 -16.61 0.49
CA GLU A 155 3.21 -16.68 -0.84
C GLU A 155 3.78 -15.32 -1.26
N TYR A 156 3.00 -14.24 -1.13
CA TYR A 156 3.44 -12.89 -1.51
C TYR A 156 4.59 -12.41 -0.63
N GLN A 157 4.58 -12.72 0.65
CA GLN A 157 5.66 -12.39 1.56
C GLN A 157 6.99 -13.00 1.12
N LYS A 158 6.99 -14.26 0.71
CA LYS A 158 8.17 -14.94 0.12
C LYS A 158 8.55 -14.33 -1.23
N LYS A 159 7.58 -14.08 -2.10
CA LYS A 159 7.81 -13.57 -3.46
C LYS A 159 8.38 -12.16 -3.48
N PHE A 160 7.99 -11.31 -2.54
CA PHE A 160 8.47 -9.93 -2.50
C PHE A 160 9.87 -9.80 -1.92
N ASP A 161 10.40 -10.85 -1.32
CA ASP A 161 11.79 -10.96 -0.86
C ASP A 161 12.24 -9.68 -0.12
N TYR A 162 11.58 -9.41 1.01
CA TYR A 162 11.91 -8.27 1.85
C TYR A 162 13.23 -8.51 2.58
N ILE A 163 14.08 -7.47 2.65
CA ILE A 163 15.34 -7.53 3.39
C ILE A 163 15.10 -7.71 4.89
N TYR A 164 14.04 -7.08 5.42
CA TYR A 164 13.69 -7.14 6.85
C TYR A 164 12.66 -8.24 7.12
N PRO A 165 12.70 -8.86 8.32
CA PRO A 165 11.82 -9.98 8.68
C PRO A 165 10.39 -9.53 9.01
N TYR A 166 9.70 -8.94 8.04
CA TYR A 166 8.31 -8.47 8.19
C TYR A 166 7.32 -9.61 8.47
N GLU A 167 7.70 -10.88 8.27
CA GLU A 167 6.89 -12.03 8.68
C GLU A 167 6.55 -12.01 10.17
N LYS A 168 7.42 -11.51 11.02
CA LYS A 168 7.16 -11.35 12.46
C LYS A 168 6.07 -10.32 12.71
N SER A 169 6.09 -9.21 11.97
CA SER A 169 5.07 -8.17 12.07
C SER A 169 3.72 -8.64 11.53
N VAL A 170 3.70 -9.35 10.41
CA VAL A 170 2.48 -9.96 9.85
C VAL A 170 1.88 -10.95 10.86
N LEU A 171 2.70 -11.85 11.42
CA LEU A 171 2.25 -12.82 12.44
C LEU A 171 1.74 -12.13 13.71
N PHE A 172 2.37 -11.02 14.12
CA PHE A 172 1.88 -10.23 15.26
C PHE A 172 0.47 -9.70 14.98
N TYR A 173 0.24 -9.08 13.84
CA TYR A 173 -1.09 -8.58 13.49
C TYR A 173 -2.13 -9.70 13.39
N LEU A 174 -1.80 -10.81 12.72
CA LEU A 174 -2.71 -11.96 12.58
C LEU A 174 -3.09 -12.60 13.93
N LYS A 175 -2.19 -12.60 14.91
CA LYS A 175 -2.46 -13.17 16.24
C LYS A 175 -3.30 -12.27 17.14
N ASN A 176 -3.35 -10.96 16.84
CA ASN A 176 -4.04 -9.97 17.66
C ASN A 176 -5.37 -9.49 17.03
N THR A 177 -5.90 -10.25 16.07
CA THR A 177 -7.16 -9.94 15.35
C THR A 177 -8.27 -10.95 15.57
#